data_fc670cdd9972671cd77306e12bce8076
#
_entry.id   fc670cdd9972671cd77306e12bce8076
#
_cell.length_a   1.000
_cell.length_b   1.000
_cell.length_c   1.000
_cell.angle_alpha   90.00
_cell.angle_beta   90.00
_cell.angle_gamma   90.00
#
_symmetry.space_group_name_H-M   'P 1'
#
loop_
_entity.id
_entity.type
_entity.pdbx_description
1 polymer ?
#
loop_
_entity_poly.entity_id
_entity_poly.type
_entity_poly.pdbx_seq_one_letter_code
_entity_poly.pdbx_strand_id
1 'polypeptide(L)' 'MKEKYMTEAAKEAYTGIENGHGGPFGSVIVKDDKIVGRGHNRVLYKQDPTCHGEMEAIRDACKTLGTHDLSGCELYT' A
#
# COMPACT_ATOMS: atom_id res chain seq x y z
N MET A 1 16.97 1.10 7.99
CA MET A 1 16.46 1.77 6.79
C MET A 1 15.19 1.12 6.31
N LYS A 2 15.26 -0.16 5.95
CA LYS A 2 14.05 -0.89 5.50
C LYS A 2 13.01 -1.03 6.60
N GLU A 3 13.42 -1.03 7.84
CA GLU A 3 12.52 -1.13 8.99
C GLU A 3 11.51 0.00 9.05
N LYS A 4 11.90 1.20 8.63
CA LYS A 4 10.96 2.33 8.65
C LYS A 4 9.85 2.14 7.63
N TYR A 5 10.13 1.48 6.50
CA TYR A 5 9.11 1.21 5.49
C TYR A 5 8.18 0.10 5.94
N MET A 6 8.71 -0.92 6.61
CA MET A 6 7.87 -1.96 7.18
C MET A 6 6.96 -1.39 8.27
N THR A 7 7.47 -0.43 9.05
CA THR A 7 6.66 0.27 10.04
C THR A 7 5.52 1.02 9.39
N GLU A 8 5.78 1.69 8.26
CA GLU A 8 4.73 2.40 7.54
C GLU A 8 3.70 1.44 6.95
N ALA A 9 4.15 0.28 6.46
CA ALA A 9 3.22 -0.75 5.97
C ALA A 9 2.32 -1.25 7.11
N ALA A 10 2.89 -1.43 8.30
CA ALA A 10 2.12 -1.85 9.48
C ALA A 10 1.10 -0.78 9.87
N LYS A 11 1.46 0.50 9.77
CA LYS A 11 0.52 1.59 10.05
C LYS A 11 -0.66 1.58 9.10
N GLU A 12 -0.40 1.27 7.82
CA GLU A 12 -1.49 1.13 6.83
C GLU A 12 -2.43 0.00 7.21
N ALA A 13 -1.88 -1.15 7.62
CA ALA A 13 -2.69 -2.28 8.05
C ALA A 13 -3.59 -1.88 9.23
N TYR A 14 -3.03 -1.18 10.18
CA TYR A 14 -3.74 -0.74 11.38
C TYR A 14 -4.87 0.23 11.03
N THR A 15 -4.59 1.19 10.15
CA THR A 15 -5.58 2.13 9.66
C THR A 15 -6.77 1.41 9.03
N GLY A 16 -6.48 0.39 8.23
CA GLY A 16 -7.53 -0.40 7.59
C GLY A 16 -8.42 -1.10 8.58
N ILE A 17 -7.82 -1.71 9.62
CA ILE A 17 -8.56 -2.41 10.67
C ILE A 17 -9.42 -1.43 11.44
N GLU A 18 -8.85 -0.31 11.87
CA GLU A 18 -9.57 0.69 12.66
C GLU A 18 -10.78 1.25 11.93
N ASN A 19 -10.71 1.34 10.61
CA ASN A 19 -11.80 1.87 9.80
C ASN A 19 -12.73 0.78 9.25
N GLY A 20 -12.47 -0.48 9.58
CA GLY A 20 -13.29 -1.59 9.11
C GLY A 20 -13.22 -1.81 7.59
N HIS A 21 -12.12 -1.42 6.96
CA HIS A 21 -11.98 -1.52 5.51
C HIS A 21 -11.73 -2.95 5.02
N GLY A 22 -11.11 -3.79 5.86
CA GLY A 22 -10.78 -5.15 5.49
C GLY A 22 -9.84 -5.78 6.48
N GLY A 23 -9.11 -6.81 6.06
CA GLY A 23 -8.16 -7.54 6.89
C GLY A 23 -6.89 -6.76 7.24
N PRO A 24 -6.03 -7.33 8.11
CA PRO A 24 -4.86 -6.63 8.67
C PRO A 24 -3.65 -6.63 7.72
N PHE A 25 -3.83 -6.09 6.52
CA PHE A 25 -2.79 -6.10 5.50
C PHE A 25 -2.55 -4.69 4.98
N GLY A 26 -1.29 -4.27 5.03
CA GLY A 26 -0.89 -2.95 4.53
C GLY A 26 0.41 -3.06 3.76
N SER A 27 0.61 -2.12 2.82
CA SER A 27 1.78 -2.12 1.96
C SER A 27 2.22 -0.70 1.64
N VAL A 28 3.52 -0.52 1.42
CA VAL A 28 4.04 0.73 0.86
C VAL A 28 4.97 0.40 -0.29
N ILE A 29 5.03 1.32 -1.25
CA ILE A 29 5.95 1.22 -2.39
C ILE A 29 6.91 2.39 -2.31
N VAL A 30 8.19 2.09 -2.46
CA VAL A 30 9.28 3.04 -2.27
C VAL A 30 10.07 3.16 -3.56
N LYS A 31 10.39 4.39 -3.93
CA LYS A 31 11.29 4.69 -5.05
C LYS A 31 12.21 5.82 -4.63
N ASP A 32 13.53 5.64 -4.84
CA ASP A 32 14.55 6.64 -4.50
C ASP A 32 14.39 7.11 -3.04
N ASP A 33 14.24 6.16 -2.12
CA ASP A 33 14.10 6.40 -0.69
C ASP A 33 12.87 7.23 -0.30
N LYS A 34 11.86 7.27 -1.16
CA LYS A 34 10.60 7.96 -0.87
C LYS A 34 9.43 7.01 -1.04
N ILE A 35 8.46 7.10 -0.14
CA ILE A 35 7.22 6.35 -0.29
C ILE A 35 6.41 7.03 -1.39
N VAL A 36 6.15 6.31 -2.47
CA VAL A 36 5.37 6.82 -3.60
C VAL A 36 3.98 6.19 -3.67
N GLY A 37 3.73 5.15 -2.91
CA GLY A 37 2.42 4.53 -2.85
C GLY A 37 2.22 3.86 -1.52
N ARG A 38 0.98 3.88 -1.03
CA ARG A 38 0.62 3.17 0.19
C ARG A 38 -0.82 2.69 0.07
N GLY A 39 -1.09 1.58 0.72
CA GLY A 39 -2.42 1.01 0.68
C GLY A 39 -2.60 -0.02 1.76
N HIS A 40 -3.86 -0.30 2.05
CA HIS A 40 -4.24 -1.37 2.95
C HIS A 40 -5.43 -2.09 2.33
N ASN A 41 -5.76 -3.26 2.88
CA ASN A 41 -6.85 -4.06 2.37
C ASN A 41 -8.16 -3.26 2.48
N ARG A 42 -8.84 -3.08 1.35
CA ARG A 42 -10.12 -2.36 1.26
C ARG A 42 -11.21 -3.21 0.64
N VAL A 43 -11.06 -4.53 0.71
CA VAL A 43 -12.04 -5.46 0.14
C VAL A 43 -13.45 -5.19 0.67
N LEU A 44 -13.58 -5.01 1.98
CA LEU A 44 -14.89 -4.75 2.59
C LEU A 44 -15.38 -3.34 2.28
N TYR A 45 -14.49 -2.36 2.34
CA TYR A 45 -14.85 -0.97 2.09
C TYR A 45 -15.36 -0.74 0.68
N LYS A 46 -14.65 -1.30 -0.31
CA LYS A 46 -15.00 -1.11 -1.71
C LYS A 46 -15.90 -2.19 -2.30
N GLN A 47 -16.18 -3.24 -1.51
CA GLN A 47 -16.92 -4.42 -1.98
C GLN A 47 -16.29 -5.00 -3.25
N ASP A 48 -14.96 -5.11 -3.22
CA ASP A 48 -14.18 -5.57 -4.37
C ASP A 48 -13.09 -6.53 -3.88
N PRO A 49 -13.18 -7.82 -4.25
CA PRO A 49 -12.22 -8.81 -3.76
C PRO A 49 -10.80 -8.62 -4.26
N THR A 50 -10.58 -7.73 -5.22
CA THR A 50 -9.22 -7.44 -5.72
C THR A 50 -8.52 -6.34 -4.93
N CYS A 51 -9.18 -5.67 -4.00
CA CYS A 51 -8.62 -4.53 -3.26
C CYS A 51 -7.73 -4.98 -2.09
N HIS A 52 -6.75 -5.84 -2.38
CA HIS A 52 -5.72 -6.23 -1.43
C HIS A 52 -4.75 -5.07 -1.18
N GLY A 53 -4.05 -5.09 -0.05
CA GLY A 53 -3.16 -4.00 0.34
C GLY A 53 -2.11 -3.67 -0.69
N GLU A 54 -1.43 -4.68 -1.24
CA GLU A 54 -0.41 -4.47 -2.26
C GLU A 54 -1.01 -3.91 -3.55
N MET A 55 -2.21 -4.33 -3.92
CA MET A 55 -2.89 -3.82 -5.10
C MET A 55 -3.27 -2.35 -4.93
N GLU A 56 -3.76 -2.00 -3.74
CA GLU A 56 -4.09 -0.62 -3.43
C GLU A 56 -2.84 0.27 -3.44
N ALA A 57 -1.73 -0.24 -2.91
CA ALA A 57 -0.45 0.49 -2.92
C ALA A 57 0.06 0.69 -4.35
N ILE A 58 -0.06 -0.34 -5.20
CA ILE A 58 0.33 -0.25 -6.61
C ILE A 58 -0.49 0.82 -7.33
N ARG A 59 -1.80 0.83 -7.12
CA ARG A 59 -2.68 1.83 -7.74
C ARG A 59 -2.30 3.23 -7.29
N ASP A 60 -2.01 3.40 -6.02
CA ASP A 60 -1.59 4.68 -5.46
C ASP A 60 -0.24 5.13 -6.05
N ALA A 61 0.71 4.22 -6.14
CA ALA A 61 2.03 4.53 -6.70
C ALA A 61 1.93 4.94 -8.17
N CYS A 62 1.15 4.23 -8.96
CA CYS A 62 0.94 4.56 -10.36
C CYS A 62 0.32 5.95 -10.52
N LYS A 63 -0.62 6.28 -9.66
CA LYS A 63 -1.25 7.59 -9.66
C LYS A 63 -0.25 8.68 -9.31
N THR A 64 0.55 8.46 -8.26
CA THR A 64 1.56 9.42 -7.80
C THR A 64 2.63 9.65 -8.86
N LEU A 65 3.11 8.59 -9.49
CA LEU A 65 4.18 8.67 -10.50
C LEU A 65 3.66 9.02 -11.89
N GLY A 66 2.36 8.90 -12.12
CA GLY A 66 1.75 9.19 -13.41
C GLY A 66 2.10 8.17 -14.47
N THR A 67 2.38 6.92 -14.09
CA THR A 67 2.77 5.86 -15.02
C THR A 67 2.47 4.50 -14.43
N HIS A 68 2.28 3.52 -15.31
CA HIS A 68 2.17 2.11 -14.89
C HIS A 68 3.54 1.46 -14.68
N ASP A 69 4.61 2.15 -15.05
CA ASP A 69 5.96 1.60 -14.94
C ASP A 69 6.52 1.83 -13.54
N LEU A 70 6.62 0.76 -12.76
CA LEU A 70 7.13 0.79 -11.39
C LEU A 70 8.56 0.25 -11.29
N SER A 71 9.30 0.28 -12.42
CA SER A 71 10.71 -0.13 -12.42
C SER A 71 11.48 0.68 -11.38
N GLY A 72 12.35 0.01 -10.63
CA GLY A 72 13.15 0.65 -9.59
C GLY A 72 12.41 0.86 -8.28
N CYS A 73 11.15 0.44 -8.18
CA CYS A 73 10.39 0.53 -6.94
C CYS A 73 10.57 -0.74 -6.10
N GLU A 74 10.39 -0.59 -4.79
CA GLU A 74 10.41 -1.71 -3.85
C GLU A 74 9.07 -1.76 -3.12
N LEU A 75 8.53 -2.96 -2.95
CA LEU A 75 7.28 -3.19 -2.23
C LEU A 75 7.59 -3.73 -0.84
N TYR A 76 7.04 -3.10 0.18
CA TYR A 76 7.11 -3.57 1.56
C TYR A 76 5.69 -3.92 2.03
N THR A 77 5.52 -5.14 2.49
CA THR A 77 4.21 -5.63 2.92
C THR A 77 4.32 -6.62 4.08
#